data_e040176ae5aca852f6ed523c3c28d56a
#
_entry.id   e040176ae5aca852f6ed523c3c28d56a
#
_cell.length_a   1.000
_cell.length_b   1.000
_cell.length_c   1.000
_cell.angle_alpha   90.00
_cell.angle_beta   90.00
_cell.angle_gamma   90.00
#
_symmetry.space_group_name_H-M   'P 1'
#
loop_
_entity.id
_entity.type
_entity.pdbx_description
1 polymer ?
#
loop_
_entity_poly.entity_id
_entity_poly.type
_entity_poly.pdbx_seq_one_letter_code
_entity_poly.pdbx_strand_id
1 'polypeptide(L)'
;KFVYDKRDLLELTPEQRMLLDETYDSMARQGANLQGEDREKYRALSSELSQLTLTFGQNVLKEQNLFSMELTENDLEGLPQSAIDGAATLAKSKGKEGYLVNLSYPSYAPFMKYSTRRDLREKLYRAYNSRNLDGEYNNIPVLKRIAEVRMEIAKLFDKPNYAEYKLEHTMAQNSSNVYKLLNQLLEAYKPVAVQEVKEIEGFAIGKEGSDVTIMPWDFSFYANQLKDIKYSLNDEMLRPYFELEHVKKGVFGLATKLYGLSLIHI
;
A
#
# COMPACT_ATOMS: atom_id res chain seq x y z
N LYS A 1 30.07 5.48 -19.34
CA LYS A 1 30.99 6.57 -19.01
C LYS A 1 31.73 7.07 -20.23
N PHE A 2 32.48 6.25 -20.97
CA PHE A 2 33.28 6.68 -22.13
C PHE A 2 32.48 7.50 -23.16
N VAL A 3 31.26 7.09 -23.52
CA VAL A 3 30.37 7.84 -24.43
C VAL A 3 29.88 9.13 -23.78
N TYR A 4 29.47 9.05 -22.50
CA TYR A 4 28.96 10.19 -21.74
C TYR A 4 30.01 11.31 -21.60
N ASP A 5 31.28 10.96 -21.30
CA ASP A 5 32.37 11.91 -21.17
C ASP A 5 32.67 12.66 -22.48
N LYS A 6 32.26 12.07 -23.62
CA LYS A 6 32.43 12.67 -24.97
C LYS A 6 31.16 13.25 -25.56
N ARG A 7 30.07 13.34 -24.76
CA ARG A 7 28.72 13.71 -25.25
C ARG A 7 28.64 15.06 -25.96
N ASP A 8 29.55 15.99 -25.58
CA ASP A 8 29.57 17.33 -26.19
C ASP A 8 30.32 17.36 -27.55
N LEU A 9 31.00 16.25 -27.90
CA LEU A 9 31.62 16.03 -29.19
C LEU A 9 30.76 15.24 -30.17
N LEU A 10 29.60 14.78 -29.72
CA LEU A 10 28.65 13.98 -30.51
C LEU A 10 27.50 14.85 -31.01
N GLU A 11 27.15 14.67 -32.27
CA GLU A 11 25.96 15.31 -32.85
C GLU A 11 24.69 14.53 -32.44
N LEU A 12 24.24 14.75 -31.18
CA LEU A 12 23.07 14.07 -30.61
C LEU A 12 21.81 14.91 -30.79
N THR A 13 20.69 14.27 -31.14
CA THR A 13 19.37 14.93 -31.02
C THR A 13 19.04 15.17 -29.55
N PRO A 14 18.09 16.05 -29.21
CA PRO A 14 17.66 16.28 -27.82
C PRO A 14 17.25 14.98 -27.12
N GLU A 15 16.53 14.08 -27.81
CA GLU A 15 16.11 12.79 -27.26
C GLU A 15 17.29 11.86 -26.99
N GLN A 16 18.25 11.79 -27.92
CA GLN A 16 19.46 10.99 -27.75
C GLN A 16 20.32 11.51 -26.59
N ARG A 17 20.40 12.85 -26.46
CA ARG A 17 21.10 13.48 -25.34
C ARG A 17 20.43 13.13 -24.02
N MET A 18 19.13 13.28 -23.92
CA MET A 18 18.36 12.91 -22.73
C MET A 18 18.54 11.43 -22.39
N LEU A 19 18.42 10.54 -23.37
CA LEU A 19 18.60 9.09 -23.15
C LEU A 19 20.01 8.78 -22.61
N LEU A 20 21.05 9.43 -23.12
CA LEU A 20 22.42 9.23 -22.66
C LEU A 20 22.61 9.73 -21.23
N ASP A 21 22.10 10.93 -20.92
CA ASP A 21 22.21 11.53 -19.59
C ASP A 21 21.46 10.68 -18.55
N GLU A 22 20.19 10.34 -18.81
CA GLU A 22 19.37 9.49 -17.93
C GLU A 22 20.00 8.09 -17.72
N THR A 23 20.53 7.48 -18.76
CA THR A 23 21.19 6.17 -18.67
C THR A 23 22.45 6.24 -17.83
N TYR A 24 23.28 7.27 -18.04
CA TYR A 24 24.48 7.47 -17.25
C TYR A 24 24.18 7.73 -15.79
N ASP A 25 23.25 8.63 -15.50
CA ASP A 25 22.84 9.00 -14.14
C ASP A 25 22.25 7.79 -13.41
N SER A 26 21.41 7.00 -14.07
CA SER A 26 20.86 5.77 -13.51
C SER A 26 21.97 4.79 -13.10
N MET A 27 22.96 4.58 -13.96
CA MET A 27 24.09 3.69 -13.66
C MET A 27 25.01 4.27 -12.57
N ALA A 28 25.30 5.57 -12.60
CA ALA A 28 26.13 6.25 -11.61
C ALA A 28 25.52 6.12 -10.20
N ARG A 29 24.22 6.32 -10.09
CA ARG A 29 23.46 6.18 -8.84
C ARG A 29 23.35 4.73 -8.35
N GLN A 30 23.54 3.77 -9.21
CA GLN A 30 23.67 2.35 -8.86
C GLN A 30 25.11 1.95 -8.54
N GLY A 31 25.98 2.92 -8.29
CA GLY A 31 27.34 2.71 -7.84
C GLY A 31 28.36 2.47 -8.95
N ALA A 32 28.01 2.68 -10.25
CA ALA A 32 28.94 2.43 -11.35
C ALA A 32 30.22 3.31 -11.31
N ASN A 33 30.13 4.48 -10.67
CA ASN A 33 31.26 5.40 -10.49
C ASN A 33 32.05 5.16 -9.18
N LEU A 34 31.52 4.37 -8.26
CA LEU A 34 32.22 4.02 -7.03
C LEU A 34 33.43 3.12 -7.32
N GLN A 35 34.52 3.31 -6.60
CA GLN A 35 35.76 2.57 -6.76
C GLN A 35 36.27 2.02 -5.40
N GLY A 36 37.19 1.05 -5.47
CA GLY A 36 37.82 0.50 -4.28
C GLY A 36 36.85 0.03 -3.22
N GLU A 37 37.08 0.41 -1.98
CA GLU A 37 36.30 0.01 -0.81
C GLU A 37 34.85 0.50 -0.85
N ASP A 38 34.59 1.70 -1.38
CA ASP A 38 33.22 2.24 -1.47
C ASP A 38 32.34 1.42 -2.41
N ARG A 39 32.93 0.91 -3.50
CA ARG A 39 32.21 0.02 -4.41
C ARG A 39 31.83 -1.31 -3.77
N GLU A 40 32.76 -1.92 -3.04
CA GLU A 40 32.49 -3.19 -2.35
C GLU A 40 31.49 -2.98 -1.21
N LYS A 41 31.62 -1.88 -0.47
CA LYS A 41 30.65 -1.49 0.56
C LYS A 41 29.26 -1.28 -0.02
N TYR A 42 29.13 -0.57 -1.13
CA TYR A 42 27.84 -0.37 -1.80
C TYR A 42 27.21 -1.70 -2.25
N ARG A 43 28.03 -2.63 -2.80
CA ARG A 43 27.55 -3.97 -3.18
C ARG A 43 27.00 -4.74 -2.00
N ALA A 44 27.75 -4.76 -0.89
CA ALA A 44 27.33 -5.44 0.33
C ALA A 44 26.03 -4.84 0.88
N LEU A 45 25.95 -3.51 1.01
CA LEU A 45 24.75 -2.81 1.50
C LEU A 45 23.54 -3.02 0.57
N SER A 46 23.74 -2.99 -0.74
CA SER A 46 22.65 -3.21 -1.70
C SER A 46 22.11 -4.64 -1.65
N SER A 47 23.00 -5.63 -1.50
CA SER A 47 22.61 -7.03 -1.32
C SER A 47 21.86 -7.22 0.01
N GLU A 48 22.38 -6.66 1.09
CA GLU A 48 21.73 -6.69 2.42
C GLU A 48 20.35 -6.03 2.36
N LEU A 49 20.22 -4.85 1.76
CA LEU A 49 18.96 -4.14 1.62
C LEU A 49 17.92 -4.96 0.86
N SER A 50 18.33 -5.62 -0.21
CA SER A 50 17.45 -6.49 -0.99
C SER A 50 16.96 -7.67 -0.16
N GLN A 51 17.86 -8.33 0.60
CA GLN A 51 17.49 -9.44 1.48
C GLN A 51 16.57 -8.99 2.62
N LEU A 52 16.85 -7.86 3.26
CA LEU A 52 16.00 -7.29 4.31
C LEU A 52 14.60 -6.93 3.80
N THR A 53 14.52 -6.35 2.61
CA THR A 53 13.23 -6.01 1.98
C THR A 53 12.42 -7.25 1.67
N LEU A 54 13.07 -8.30 1.15
CA LEU A 54 12.43 -9.59 0.91
C LEU A 54 11.93 -10.22 2.22
N THR A 55 12.77 -10.25 3.25
CA THR A 55 12.43 -10.77 4.58
C THR A 55 11.24 -10.02 5.18
N PHE A 56 11.24 -8.68 5.09
CA PHE A 56 10.12 -7.85 5.55
C PHE A 56 8.81 -8.26 4.89
N GLY A 57 8.80 -8.37 3.56
CA GLY A 57 7.60 -8.75 2.81
C GLY A 57 7.13 -10.18 3.12
N GLN A 58 8.06 -11.13 3.24
CA GLN A 58 7.75 -12.52 3.61
C GLN A 58 7.16 -12.63 5.03
N ASN A 59 7.70 -11.88 5.99
CA ASN A 59 7.18 -11.85 7.34
C ASN A 59 5.74 -11.31 7.38
N VAL A 60 5.46 -10.22 6.64
CA VAL A 60 4.09 -9.69 6.52
C VAL A 60 3.13 -10.74 5.97
N LEU A 61 3.53 -11.45 4.91
CA LEU A 61 2.69 -12.48 4.30
C LEU A 61 2.46 -13.67 5.24
N LYS A 62 3.50 -14.13 5.95
CA LYS A 62 3.41 -15.24 6.91
C LYS A 62 2.48 -14.91 8.07
N GLU A 63 2.67 -13.75 8.70
CA GLU A 63 1.82 -13.29 9.81
C GLU A 63 0.36 -13.15 9.38
N GLN A 64 0.13 -12.56 8.20
CA GLN A 64 -1.21 -12.43 7.63
C GLN A 64 -1.90 -13.78 7.42
N ASN A 65 -1.14 -14.84 7.09
CA ASN A 65 -1.68 -16.17 6.86
C ASN A 65 -1.87 -17.00 8.15
N LEU A 66 -1.20 -16.63 9.24
CA LEU A 66 -1.34 -17.30 10.53
C LEU A 66 -2.65 -16.95 11.23
N PHE A 67 -3.03 -15.67 11.17
CA PHE A 67 -4.24 -15.22 11.84
C PHE A 67 -5.48 -15.73 11.12
N SER A 68 -6.39 -16.34 11.87
CA SER A 68 -7.75 -16.60 11.44
C SER A 68 -8.71 -16.47 12.62
N MET A 69 -9.87 -15.88 12.35
CA MET A 69 -10.96 -15.73 13.31
C MET A 69 -12.15 -16.56 12.82
N GLU A 70 -12.56 -17.53 13.63
CA GLU A 70 -13.75 -18.35 13.37
C GLU A 70 -15.00 -17.53 13.67
N LEU A 71 -16.01 -17.67 12.82
CA LEU A 71 -17.31 -17.04 12.96
C LEU A 71 -18.40 -18.11 13.01
N THR A 72 -19.40 -17.83 13.83
CA THR A 72 -20.66 -18.58 13.85
C THR A 72 -21.67 -17.91 12.90
N GLU A 73 -22.79 -18.56 12.62
CA GLU A 73 -23.88 -17.97 11.82
C GLU A 73 -24.39 -16.64 12.41
N ASN A 74 -24.42 -16.52 13.74
CA ASN A 74 -24.82 -15.28 14.42
C ASN A 74 -23.82 -14.11 14.23
N ASP A 75 -22.59 -14.40 13.85
CA ASP A 75 -21.55 -13.39 13.63
C ASP A 75 -21.57 -12.82 12.21
N LEU A 76 -22.41 -13.39 11.33
CA LEU A 76 -22.53 -12.99 9.92
C LEU A 76 -23.45 -11.79 9.70
N GLU A 77 -24.16 -11.36 10.74
CA GLU A 77 -25.12 -10.27 10.64
C GLU A 77 -24.50 -9.00 10.06
N GLY A 78 -25.18 -8.44 9.05
CA GLY A 78 -24.75 -7.25 8.32
C GLY A 78 -23.78 -7.51 7.17
N LEU A 79 -23.14 -8.69 7.11
CA LEU A 79 -22.21 -9.00 6.03
C LEU A 79 -22.95 -9.25 4.70
N PRO A 80 -22.44 -8.72 3.57
CA PRO A 80 -22.98 -9.05 2.26
C PRO A 80 -22.69 -10.52 1.90
N GLN A 81 -23.54 -11.12 1.07
CA GLN A 81 -23.43 -12.54 0.67
C GLN A 81 -22.03 -12.87 0.14
N SER A 82 -21.45 -11.98 -0.62
CA SER A 82 -20.09 -12.15 -1.16
C SER A 82 -19.00 -12.29 -0.09
N ALA A 83 -19.14 -11.58 1.04
CA ALA A 83 -18.20 -11.71 2.16
C ALA A 83 -18.44 -13.04 2.91
N ILE A 84 -19.69 -13.45 3.05
CA ILE A 84 -20.08 -14.74 3.66
C ILE A 84 -19.51 -15.90 2.83
N ASP A 85 -19.71 -15.88 1.51
CA ASP A 85 -19.19 -16.89 0.58
C ASP A 85 -17.66 -16.95 0.61
N GLY A 86 -17.01 -15.78 0.69
CA GLY A 86 -15.56 -15.65 0.86
C GLY A 86 -15.07 -16.28 2.16
N ALA A 87 -15.78 -16.03 3.27
CA ALA A 87 -15.46 -16.60 4.59
C ALA A 87 -15.63 -18.13 4.62
N ALA A 88 -16.71 -18.66 4.00
CA ALA A 88 -16.91 -20.11 3.85
C ALA A 88 -15.82 -20.76 2.99
N THR A 89 -15.47 -20.10 1.86
CA THR A 89 -14.40 -20.58 0.97
C THR A 89 -13.04 -20.63 1.70
N LEU A 90 -12.75 -19.60 2.51
CA LEU A 90 -11.53 -19.55 3.32
C LEU A 90 -11.51 -20.68 4.36
N ALA A 91 -12.63 -20.92 5.05
CA ALA A 91 -12.75 -22.03 6.01
C ALA A 91 -12.47 -23.39 5.33
N LYS A 92 -13.12 -23.63 4.21
CA LYS A 92 -12.91 -24.86 3.40
C LYS A 92 -11.47 -25.03 2.96
N SER A 93 -10.80 -23.94 2.52
CA SER A 93 -9.39 -23.97 2.11
C SER A 93 -8.42 -24.33 3.24
N LYS A 94 -8.84 -24.08 4.49
CA LYS A 94 -8.11 -24.45 5.72
C LYS A 94 -8.55 -25.80 6.30
N GLY A 95 -9.41 -26.56 5.61
CA GLY A 95 -9.95 -27.83 6.08
C GLY A 95 -10.90 -27.71 7.28
N LYS A 96 -11.55 -26.53 7.44
CA LYS A 96 -12.50 -26.24 8.50
C LYS A 96 -13.92 -26.11 7.96
N GLU A 97 -14.90 -26.42 8.79
CA GLU A 97 -16.31 -26.11 8.56
C GLU A 97 -16.64 -24.70 9.07
N GLY A 98 -17.75 -24.13 8.58
CA GLY A 98 -18.21 -22.80 8.98
C GLY A 98 -17.54 -21.65 8.23
N TYR A 99 -17.17 -20.59 8.92
CA TYR A 99 -16.72 -19.33 8.33
C TYR A 99 -15.43 -18.86 8.99
N LEU A 100 -14.49 -18.39 8.17
CA LEU A 100 -13.22 -17.80 8.63
C LEU A 100 -13.01 -16.41 8.05
N VAL A 101 -12.49 -15.52 8.88
CA VAL A 101 -11.97 -14.20 8.46
C VAL A 101 -10.49 -14.14 8.79
N ASN A 102 -9.70 -13.59 7.89
CA ASN A 102 -8.27 -13.38 8.06
C ASN A 102 -7.86 -11.92 7.83
N LEU A 103 -6.55 -11.62 7.86
CA LEU A 103 -6.02 -10.27 7.70
C LEU A 103 -5.77 -9.88 6.23
N SER A 104 -6.22 -10.67 5.26
CA SER A 104 -6.17 -10.25 3.86
C SER A 104 -7.20 -9.15 3.59
N TYR A 105 -6.86 -8.18 2.74
CA TYR A 105 -7.76 -7.05 2.47
C TYR A 105 -9.16 -7.46 2.01
N PRO A 106 -9.34 -8.47 1.13
CA PRO A 106 -10.67 -8.94 0.71
C PRO A 106 -11.52 -9.55 1.84
N SER A 107 -10.89 -10.05 2.90
CA SER A 107 -11.55 -10.59 4.09
C SER A 107 -11.78 -9.50 5.15
N TYR A 108 -10.75 -8.68 5.41
CA TYR A 108 -10.75 -7.64 6.43
C TYR A 108 -11.71 -6.48 6.10
N ALA A 109 -11.60 -5.92 4.88
CA ALA A 109 -12.31 -4.68 4.55
C ALA A 109 -13.85 -4.82 4.56
N PRO A 110 -14.46 -5.88 3.98
CA PRO A 110 -15.91 -6.08 4.09
C PRO A 110 -16.35 -6.29 5.53
N PHE A 111 -15.59 -7.05 6.34
CA PHE A 111 -15.92 -7.26 7.73
C PHE A 111 -15.97 -5.95 8.53
N MET A 112 -14.96 -5.09 8.35
CA MET A 112 -14.91 -3.77 9.01
C MET A 112 -16.02 -2.82 8.56
N LYS A 113 -16.49 -2.95 7.32
CA LYS A 113 -17.55 -2.09 6.75
C LYS A 113 -18.96 -2.50 7.18
N TYR A 114 -19.20 -3.80 7.27
CA TYR A 114 -20.59 -4.32 7.28
C TYR A 114 -20.95 -5.10 8.55
N SER A 115 -19.99 -5.75 9.24
CA SER A 115 -20.31 -6.55 10.43
C SER A 115 -20.90 -5.69 11.54
N THR A 116 -22.05 -6.11 12.09
CA THR A 116 -22.68 -5.48 13.27
C THR A 116 -21.95 -5.81 14.57
N ARG A 117 -21.11 -6.88 14.58
CA ARG A 117 -20.36 -7.35 15.75
C ARG A 117 -19.17 -6.44 16.03
N ARG A 118 -19.39 -5.41 16.87
CA ARG A 118 -18.38 -4.42 17.26
C ARG A 118 -17.15 -5.05 17.93
N ASP A 119 -17.37 -6.01 18.81
CA ASP A 119 -16.32 -6.77 19.51
C ASP A 119 -15.40 -7.52 18.54
N LEU A 120 -15.97 -8.12 17.49
CA LEU A 120 -15.19 -8.82 16.47
C LEU A 120 -14.49 -7.85 15.51
N ARG A 121 -15.10 -6.69 15.21
CA ARG A 121 -14.39 -5.61 14.48
C ARG A 121 -13.18 -5.12 15.26
N GLU A 122 -13.31 -4.88 16.57
CA GLU A 122 -12.18 -4.52 17.43
C GLU A 122 -11.08 -5.57 17.39
N LYS A 123 -11.42 -6.84 17.59
CA LYS A 123 -10.47 -7.95 17.57
C LYS A 123 -9.71 -8.02 16.25
N LEU A 124 -10.43 -7.94 15.14
CA LEU A 124 -9.85 -7.98 13.79
C LEU A 124 -9.00 -6.73 13.50
N TYR A 125 -9.45 -5.53 13.89
CA TYR A 125 -8.72 -4.29 13.76
C TYR A 125 -7.40 -4.32 14.51
N ARG A 126 -7.42 -4.76 15.76
CA ARG A 126 -6.20 -4.87 16.58
C ARG A 126 -5.22 -5.85 15.97
N ALA A 127 -5.68 -7.04 15.58
CA ALA A 127 -4.84 -8.03 14.92
C ALA A 127 -4.22 -7.48 13.59
N TYR A 128 -5.01 -6.75 12.80
CA TYR A 128 -4.54 -6.15 11.55
C TYR A 128 -3.45 -5.10 11.77
N ASN A 129 -3.60 -4.24 12.79
CA ASN A 129 -2.69 -3.11 13.04
C ASN A 129 -1.49 -3.48 13.91
N SER A 130 -1.49 -4.65 14.58
CA SER A 130 -0.35 -5.15 15.37
C SER A 130 0.51 -6.17 14.63
N ARG A 131 0.26 -6.40 13.33
CA ARG A 131 1.05 -7.35 12.55
C ARG A 131 2.54 -7.01 12.58
N ASN A 132 3.36 -8.05 12.77
CA ASN A 132 4.81 -7.97 12.72
C ASN A 132 5.46 -7.02 13.75
N LEU A 133 4.76 -6.67 14.82
CA LEU A 133 5.32 -5.88 15.91
C LEU A 133 6.07 -6.74 16.94
N ASP A 134 5.73 -8.03 17.03
CA ASP A 134 6.33 -8.99 17.95
C ASP A 134 6.34 -10.41 17.35
N GLY A 135 6.70 -11.42 18.18
CA GLY A 135 6.68 -12.84 17.79
C GLY A 135 7.72 -13.24 16.76
N GLU A 136 7.48 -14.38 16.12
CA GLU A 136 8.42 -15.02 15.17
C GLU A 136 8.68 -14.17 13.93
N TYR A 137 7.65 -13.43 13.46
CA TYR A 137 7.73 -12.60 12.24
C TYR A 137 7.85 -11.10 12.55
N ASN A 138 8.46 -10.77 13.68
CA ASN A 138 8.71 -9.38 14.09
C ASN A 138 9.58 -8.64 13.06
N ASN A 139 9.02 -7.57 12.49
CA ASN A 139 9.69 -6.73 11.50
C ASN A 139 10.36 -5.49 12.09
N ILE A 140 10.26 -5.22 13.40
CA ILE A 140 10.87 -4.04 14.01
C ILE A 140 12.41 -4.03 13.84
N PRO A 141 13.14 -5.14 14.11
CA PRO A 141 14.58 -5.18 13.87
C PRO A 141 14.93 -5.04 12.38
N VAL A 142 14.13 -5.68 11.51
CA VAL A 142 14.32 -5.62 10.05
C VAL A 142 14.15 -4.19 9.55
N LEU A 143 13.08 -3.50 9.97
CA LEU A 143 12.81 -2.11 9.62
C LEU A 143 13.92 -1.16 10.08
N LYS A 144 14.38 -1.33 11.33
CA LYS A 144 15.50 -0.56 11.87
C LYS A 144 16.76 -0.74 11.02
N ARG A 145 17.10 -1.99 10.69
CA ARG A 145 18.28 -2.26 9.86
C ARG A 145 18.14 -1.73 8.43
N ILE A 146 16.95 -1.79 7.83
CA ILE A 146 16.67 -1.15 6.54
C ILE A 146 16.95 0.36 6.59
N ALA A 147 16.53 1.05 7.65
CA ALA A 147 16.77 2.48 7.80
C ALA A 147 18.27 2.80 7.93
N GLU A 148 19.00 2.01 8.70
CA GLU A 148 20.46 2.14 8.87
C GLU A 148 21.19 1.92 7.53
N VAL A 149 20.91 0.82 6.83
CA VAL A 149 21.52 0.50 5.54
C VAL A 149 21.25 1.60 4.50
N ARG A 150 20.01 2.10 4.45
CA ARG A 150 19.64 3.23 3.59
C ARG A 150 20.44 4.49 3.89
N MET A 151 20.66 4.79 5.18
CA MET A 151 21.50 5.92 5.57
C MET A 151 22.97 5.71 5.16
N GLU A 152 23.50 4.50 5.33
CA GLU A 152 24.86 4.17 4.92
C GLU A 152 25.04 4.30 3.39
N ILE A 153 24.05 3.84 2.60
CA ILE A 153 24.06 4.03 1.14
C ILE A 153 24.05 5.52 0.79
N ALA A 154 23.18 6.32 1.41
CA ALA A 154 23.11 7.76 1.13
C ALA A 154 24.47 8.46 1.35
N LYS A 155 25.17 8.08 2.43
CA LYS A 155 26.52 8.63 2.73
C LYS A 155 27.56 8.31 1.68
N LEU A 156 27.48 7.14 1.00
CA LEU A 156 28.41 6.79 -0.09
C LEU A 156 28.23 7.69 -1.32
N PHE A 157 27.12 8.41 -1.41
CA PHE A 157 26.81 9.36 -2.49
C PHE A 157 26.77 10.81 -1.98
N ASP A 158 27.43 11.09 -0.85
CA ASP A 158 27.51 12.44 -0.23
C ASP A 158 26.16 13.09 0.01
N LYS A 159 25.13 12.27 0.30
CA LYS A 159 23.79 12.77 0.60
C LYS A 159 23.52 12.74 2.11
N PRO A 160 22.85 13.78 2.65
CA PRO A 160 22.59 13.87 4.09
C PRO A 160 21.64 12.79 4.62
N ASN A 161 20.79 12.24 3.76
CA ASN A 161 19.88 11.15 4.07
C ASN A 161 19.39 10.44 2.80
N TYR A 162 18.71 9.30 2.99
CA TYR A 162 18.24 8.48 1.87
C TYR A 162 17.10 9.14 1.06
N ALA A 163 16.32 10.03 1.66
CA ALA A 163 15.30 10.77 0.93
C ALA A 163 15.94 11.71 -0.11
N GLU A 164 16.94 12.49 0.28
CA GLU A 164 17.67 13.36 -0.67
C GLU A 164 18.35 12.56 -1.78
N TYR A 165 18.94 11.39 -1.44
CA TYR A 165 19.50 10.49 -2.45
C TYR A 165 18.45 9.99 -3.45
N LYS A 166 17.22 9.69 -3.00
CA LYS A 166 16.15 9.20 -3.88
C LYS A 166 15.46 10.29 -4.68
N LEU A 167 15.28 11.46 -4.09
CA LEU A 167 14.50 12.55 -4.68
C LEU A 167 15.21 13.31 -5.80
N GLU A 168 16.53 13.28 -5.84
CA GLU A 168 17.36 14.09 -6.75
C GLU A 168 16.93 14.04 -8.22
N HIS A 169 16.51 12.87 -8.72
CA HIS A 169 16.07 12.66 -10.11
C HIS A 169 14.57 12.36 -10.21
N THR A 170 13.78 12.87 -9.26
CA THR A 170 12.32 12.82 -9.32
C THR A 170 11.75 14.20 -9.60
N MET A 171 10.46 14.30 -9.92
CA MET A 171 9.79 15.59 -10.09
C MET A 171 9.94 16.51 -8.87
N ALA A 172 10.01 15.96 -7.67
CA ALA A 172 10.15 16.71 -6.44
C ALA A 172 11.58 17.26 -6.23
N GLN A 173 12.61 16.61 -6.74
CA GLN A 173 14.03 16.95 -6.69
C GLN A 173 14.65 16.96 -5.27
N ASN A 174 13.91 17.37 -4.26
CA ASN A 174 14.39 17.48 -2.89
C ASN A 174 13.23 17.40 -1.87
N SER A 175 13.55 17.19 -0.60
CA SER A 175 12.56 17.06 0.47
C SER A 175 11.79 18.36 0.72
N SER A 176 12.38 19.53 0.48
CA SER A 176 11.71 20.82 0.66
C SER A 176 10.50 20.95 -0.26
N ASN A 177 10.64 20.54 -1.53
CA ASN A 177 9.53 20.54 -2.49
C ASN A 177 8.44 19.55 -2.10
N VAL A 178 8.83 18.38 -1.57
CA VAL A 178 7.87 17.38 -1.03
C VAL A 178 7.07 17.98 0.11
N TYR A 179 7.73 18.55 1.10
CA TYR A 179 7.04 19.16 2.25
C TYR A 179 6.19 20.36 1.85
N LYS A 180 6.61 21.15 0.87
CA LYS A 180 5.80 22.26 0.34
C LYS A 180 4.45 21.74 -0.17
N LEU A 181 4.45 20.71 -0.99
CA LEU A 181 3.22 20.10 -1.50
C LEU A 181 2.40 19.48 -0.38
N LEU A 182 3.02 18.66 0.50
CA LEU A 182 2.33 17.98 1.59
C LEU A 182 1.69 18.99 2.58
N ASN A 183 2.36 20.09 2.88
CA ASN A 183 1.81 21.12 3.76
C ASN A 183 0.61 21.82 3.12
N GLN A 184 0.66 22.14 1.82
CA GLN A 184 -0.48 22.67 1.10
C GLN A 184 -1.68 21.73 1.13
N LEU A 185 -1.45 20.44 0.92
CA LEU A 185 -2.50 19.42 1.02
C LEU A 185 -3.04 19.29 2.45
N LEU A 186 -2.16 19.30 3.45
CA LEU A 186 -2.55 19.22 4.85
C LEU A 186 -3.43 20.41 5.26
N GLU A 187 -3.05 21.62 4.89
CA GLU A 187 -3.82 22.84 5.17
C GLU A 187 -5.22 22.80 4.52
N ALA A 188 -5.30 22.29 3.29
CA ALA A 188 -6.57 22.21 2.55
C ALA A 188 -7.47 21.07 3.08
N TYR A 189 -6.92 19.88 3.34
CA TYR A 189 -7.72 18.69 3.63
C TYR A 189 -8.01 18.47 5.11
N LYS A 190 -7.12 18.88 6.02
CA LYS A 190 -7.31 18.64 7.46
C LYS A 190 -8.63 19.21 8.00
N PRO A 191 -9.04 20.46 7.68
CA PRO A 191 -10.32 20.98 8.14
C PRO A 191 -11.52 20.16 7.65
N VAL A 192 -11.49 19.71 6.39
CA VAL A 192 -12.54 18.89 5.78
C VAL A 192 -12.61 17.52 6.48
N ALA A 193 -11.45 16.85 6.64
CA ALA A 193 -11.39 15.57 7.33
C ALA A 193 -11.92 15.63 8.78
N VAL A 194 -11.59 16.72 9.51
CA VAL A 194 -12.14 16.95 10.86
C VAL A 194 -13.67 17.09 10.83
N GLN A 195 -14.20 17.78 9.82
CA GLN A 195 -15.64 17.93 9.67
C GLN A 195 -16.34 16.61 9.34
N GLU A 196 -15.74 15.81 8.43
CA GLU A 196 -16.26 14.48 8.06
C GLU A 196 -16.26 13.52 9.27
N VAL A 197 -15.19 13.52 10.08
CA VAL A 197 -15.16 12.71 11.32
C VAL A 197 -16.28 13.11 12.27
N LYS A 198 -16.50 14.42 12.50
CA LYS A 198 -17.60 14.90 13.35
C LYS A 198 -18.97 14.50 12.82
N GLU A 199 -19.15 14.48 11.52
CA GLU A 199 -20.39 14.05 10.90
C GLU A 199 -20.64 12.55 11.14
N ILE A 200 -19.62 11.72 11.01
CA ILE A 200 -19.69 10.28 11.29
C ILE A 200 -19.98 10.04 12.79
N GLU A 201 -19.32 10.78 13.68
CA GLU A 201 -19.59 10.73 15.13
C GLU A 201 -21.03 11.13 15.45
N GLY A 202 -21.51 12.23 14.88
CA GLY A 202 -22.91 12.68 15.07
C GLY A 202 -23.92 11.67 14.55
N PHE A 203 -23.65 11.03 13.42
CA PHE A 203 -24.46 9.94 12.88
C PHE A 203 -24.51 8.73 13.82
N ALA A 204 -23.37 8.29 14.33
CA ALA A 204 -23.29 7.15 15.25
C ALA A 204 -24.01 7.43 16.57
N ILE A 205 -23.83 8.62 17.15
CA ILE A 205 -24.54 9.06 18.36
C ILE A 205 -26.07 9.10 18.14
N GLY A 206 -26.52 9.61 16.99
CA GLY A 206 -27.93 9.63 16.63
C GLY A 206 -28.55 8.24 16.50
N LYS A 207 -27.75 7.23 16.15
CA LYS A 207 -28.20 5.86 15.96
C LYS A 207 -28.17 5.02 17.26
N GLU A 208 -27.08 5.11 18.01
CA GLU A 208 -26.78 4.22 19.14
C GLU A 208 -27.04 4.89 20.51
N GLY A 209 -27.14 6.21 20.54
CA GLY A 209 -27.29 7.00 21.78
C GLY A 209 -26.01 7.77 22.15
N SER A 210 -26.16 8.69 23.13
CA SER A 210 -25.10 9.65 23.51
C SER A 210 -23.86 9.04 24.14
N ASP A 211 -23.93 7.81 24.58
CA ASP A 211 -22.85 7.14 25.32
C ASP A 211 -21.84 6.43 24.39
N VAL A 212 -22.05 6.50 23.07
CA VAL A 212 -21.16 5.89 22.09
C VAL A 212 -19.91 6.76 21.86
N THR A 213 -18.76 6.20 22.16
CA THR A 213 -17.45 6.72 21.72
C THR A 213 -17.01 5.98 20.46
N ILE A 214 -16.78 6.72 19.38
CA ILE A 214 -16.27 6.15 18.13
C ILE A 214 -14.80 5.79 18.28
N MET A 215 -14.52 4.53 18.06
CA MET A 215 -13.16 3.98 18.06
C MET A 215 -12.70 3.72 16.60
N PRO A 216 -11.39 3.54 16.37
CA PRO A 216 -10.88 3.32 15.00
C PRO A 216 -11.53 2.15 14.25
N TRP A 217 -11.98 1.12 14.95
CA TRP A 217 -12.70 -0.03 14.36
C TRP A 217 -14.17 0.23 14.04
N ASP A 218 -14.71 1.37 14.43
CA ASP A 218 -16.09 1.78 14.16
C ASP A 218 -16.18 2.69 12.93
N PHE A 219 -15.10 3.38 12.59
CA PHE A 219 -15.10 4.41 11.55
C PHE A 219 -15.61 3.90 10.20
N SER A 220 -15.05 2.80 9.69
CA SER A 220 -15.46 2.24 8.41
C SER A 220 -16.92 1.79 8.39
N PHE A 221 -17.43 1.28 9.51
CA PHE A 221 -18.80 0.82 9.67
C PHE A 221 -19.79 1.97 9.57
N TYR A 222 -19.62 3.02 10.38
CA TYR A 222 -20.55 4.17 10.37
C TYR A 222 -20.36 5.04 9.11
N ALA A 223 -19.15 5.20 8.61
CA ALA A 223 -18.90 5.91 7.35
C ALA A 223 -19.62 5.26 6.17
N ASN A 224 -19.60 3.91 6.10
CA ASN A 224 -20.32 3.19 5.06
C ASN A 224 -21.84 3.37 5.16
N GLN A 225 -22.41 3.28 6.35
CA GLN A 225 -23.85 3.48 6.55
C GLN A 225 -24.27 4.93 6.22
N LEU A 226 -23.47 5.92 6.63
CA LEU A 226 -23.74 7.31 6.31
C LEU A 226 -23.69 7.56 4.79
N LYS A 227 -22.74 6.93 4.10
CA LYS A 227 -22.62 6.95 2.63
C LYS A 227 -23.88 6.37 1.97
N ASP A 228 -24.36 5.22 2.46
CA ASP A 228 -25.55 4.57 1.92
C ASP A 228 -26.81 5.46 2.08
N ILE A 229 -26.95 6.11 3.22
CA ILE A 229 -28.07 7.04 3.48
C ILE A 229 -27.98 8.29 2.60
N LYS A 230 -26.79 8.90 2.48
CA LYS A 230 -26.59 10.14 1.72
C LYS A 230 -26.74 9.96 0.22
N TYR A 231 -26.21 8.86 -0.31
CA TYR A 231 -26.02 8.69 -1.76
C TYR A 231 -26.83 7.53 -2.33
N SER A 232 -27.49 6.73 -1.51
CA SER A 232 -28.22 5.53 -1.92
C SER A 232 -27.36 4.59 -2.81
N LEU A 233 -26.07 4.52 -2.50
CA LEU A 233 -25.07 3.79 -3.29
C LEU A 233 -24.26 2.86 -2.39
N ASN A 234 -24.35 1.56 -2.63
CA ASN A 234 -23.48 0.57 -2.00
C ASN A 234 -22.63 -0.17 -3.02
N ASP A 235 -21.53 -0.76 -2.54
CA ASP A 235 -20.53 -1.40 -3.40
C ASP A 235 -21.09 -2.64 -4.11
N GLU A 236 -22.08 -3.34 -3.54
CA GLU A 236 -22.70 -4.53 -4.13
C GLU A 236 -23.57 -4.18 -5.36
N MET A 237 -24.15 -3.00 -5.42
CA MET A 237 -24.88 -2.52 -6.62
C MET A 237 -23.98 -2.32 -7.82
N LEU A 238 -22.70 -1.99 -7.59
CA LEU A 238 -21.72 -1.76 -8.66
C LEU A 238 -21.07 -3.06 -9.15
N ARG A 239 -21.06 -4.10 -8.33
CA ARG A 239 -20.35 -5.35 -8.58
C ARG A 239 -20.67 -6.01 -9.91
N PRO A 240 -21.94 -6.12 -10.38
CA PRO A 240 -22.26 -6.71 -11.67
C PRO A 240 -21.67 -5.98 -12.88
N TYR A 241 -21.33 -4.69 -12.73
CA TYR A 241 -20.74 -3.89 -13.81
C TYR A 241 -19.21 -4.08 -13.93
N PHE A 242 -18.56 -4.67 -12.92
CA PHE A 242 -17.11 -4.88 -12.86
C PHE A 242 -16.75 -6.38 -12.86
N GLU A 243 -17.43 -7.15 -13.69
CA GLU A 243 -17.05 -8.54 -13.91
C GLU A 243 -15.62 -8.62 -14.48
N LEU A 244 -14.79 -9.51 -13.90
CA LEU A 244 -13.35 -9.60 -14.17
C LEU A 244 -13.00 -9.68 -15.66
N GLU A 245 -13.71 -10.52 -16.42
CA GLU A 245 -13.42 -10.70 -17.83
C GLU A 245 -13.78 -9.48 -18.67
N HIS A 246 -14.85 -8.76 -18.30
CA HIS A 246 -15.20 -7.50 -18.94
C HIS A 246 -14.17 -6.40 -18.63
N VAL A 247 -13.72 -6.30 -17.37
CA VAL A 247 -12.66 -5.35 -16.98
C VAL A 247 -11.36 -5.65 -17.71
N LYS A 248 -10.94 -6.92 -17.76
CA LYS A 248 -9.76 -7.37 -18.50
C LYS A 248 -9.82 -6.97 -19.98
N LYS A 249 -10.94 -7.27 -20.65
CA LYS A 249 -11.16 -6.87 -22.06
C LYS A 249 -11.11 -5.36 -22.24
N GLY A 250 -11.69 -4.60 -21.29
CA GLY A 250 -11.66 -3.14 -21.30
C GLY A 250 -10.26 -2.57 -21.20
N VAL A 251 -9.46 -3.06 -20.25
CA VAL A 251 -8.06 -2.64 -20.05
C VAL A 251 -7.20 -2.96 -21.27
N PHE A 252 -7.29 -4.18 -21.78
CA PHE A 252 -6.53 -4.60 -22.96
C PHE A 252 -6.97 -3.85 -24.21
N GLY A 253 -8.28 -3.65 -24.37
CA GLY A 253 -8.83 -2.86 -25.48
C GLY A 253 -8.36 -1.40 -25.44
N LEU A 254 -8.24 -0.80 -24.26
CA LEU A 254 -7.69 0.54 -24.09
C LEU A 254 -6.21 0.59 -24.49
N ALA A 255 -5.40 -0.36 -24.03
CA ALA A 255 -3.99 -0.44 -24.40
C ALA A 255 -3.81 -0.64 -25.92
N THR A 256 -4.65 -1.45 -26.54
CA THR A 256 -4.66 -1.61 -28.01
C THR A 256 -5.00 -0.31 -28.73
N LYS A 257 -6.01 0.44 -28.25
CA LYS A 257 -6.42 1.71 -28.86
C LYS A 257 -5.37 2.81 -28.72
N LEU A 258 -4.69 2.87 -27.56
CA LEU A 258 -3.70 3.93 -27.28
C LEU A 258 -2.33 3.63 -27.90
N TYR A 259 -1.90 2.39 -27.88
CA TYR A 259 -0.53 2.00 -28.22
C TYR A 259 -0.40 1.02 -29.38
N GLY A 260 -1.50 0.57 -29.97
CA GLY A 260 -1.49 -0.44 -31.03
C GLY A 260 -1.03 -1.83 -30.57
N LEU A 261 -1.03 -2.09 -29.24
CA LEU A 261 -0.54 -3.34 -28.67
C LEU A 261 -1.58 -4.46 -28.85
N SER A 262 -1.11 -5.65 -29.24
CA SER A 262 -1.90 -6.89 -29.17
C SER A 262 -1.52 -7.66 -27.90
N LEU A 263 -2.48 -7.88 -27.00
CA LEU A 263 -2.27 -8.52 -25.70
C LEU A 263 -2.88 -9.94 -25.64
N ILE A 264 -3.13 -10.55 -26.80
CA ILE A 264 -3.88 -11.83 -26.88
C ILE A 264 -2.96 -13.06 -26.71
N HIS A 265 -1.65 -12.91 -26.80
CA HIS A 265 -0.73 -14.03 -26.99
C HIS A 265 0.44 -14.00 -25.97
N ILE A 266 0.14 -13.90 -24.71
CA ILE A 266 1.12 -14.22 -23.67
C ILE A 266 0.68 -15.47 -22.93
#